data_18e8c5a29cb95411e260ead379ce9cb3
#
_entry.id   18e8c5a29cb95411e260ead379ce9cb3
#
_cell.length_a   1.000
_cell.length_b   1.000
_cell.length_c   1.000
_cell.angle_alpha   90.00
_cell.angle_beta   90.00
_cell.angle_gamma   90.00
#
_symmetry.space_group_name_H-M   'P 1'
#
loop_
_entity.id
_entity.type
_entity.pdbx_description
1 polymer ?
#
loop_
_entity_poly.entity_id
_entity_poly.type
_entity_poly.pdbx_seq_one_letter_code
_entity_poly.pdbx_strand_id
1 'polypeptide(L)'
;LAVVVDDGAQGITQVVRGADLLDSTPRQLYLQDVLRLPHPGFLHVPVVVNESGEKLSKQTGALAFDTGTDAAALLASALLPAARFLGLDVRADNVEDFWRQAVPAWAQRLARLPERA
;
A
#
# COMPACT_ATOMS: atom_id res chain seq x y z
N LEU A 1 0.38 10.70 -16.97
CA LEU A 1 1.48 10.48 -17.92
C LEU A 1 2.84 10.38 -17.19
N ALA A 2 3.20 11.34 -16.32
CA ALA A 2 4.51 11.37 -15.66
C ALA A 2 4.87 10.02 -15.00
N VAL A 3 4.02 9.50 -14.11
CA VAL A 3 4.27 8.22 -13.43
C VAL A 3 4.53 7.05 -14.39
N VAL A 4 3.83 7.01 -15.53
CA VAL A 4 4.02 5.94 -16.53
C VAL A 4 5.41 6.03 -17.17
N VAL A 5 5.87 7.24 -17.47
CA VAL A 5 7.20 7.48 -18.06
C VAL A 5 8.29 7.21 -17.03
N ASP A 6 8.10 7.70 -15.80
CA ASP A 6 9.09 7.56 -14.73
C ASP A 6 9.24 6.09 -14.31
N ASP A 7 8.14 5.36 -14.16
CA ASP A 7 8.15 3.92 -13.85
C ASP A 7 8.88 3.13 -14.95
N GLY A 8 8.60 3.45 -16.23
CA GLY A 8 9.28 2.83 -17.36
C GLY A 8 10.78 3.13 -17.37
N ALA A 9 11.17 4.38 -17.15
CA ALA A 9 12.57 4.81 -17.13
C ALA A 9 13.36 4.20 -15.95
N GLN A 10 12.70 3.99 -14.81
CA GLN A 10 13.29 3.39 -13.61
C GLN A 10 13.26 1.86 -13.61
N GLY A 11 12.61 1.24 -14.59
CA GLY A 11 12.48 -0.22 -14.67
C GLY A 11 11.61 -0.81 -13.57
N ILE A 12 10.56 -0.10 -13.14
CA ILE A 12 9.62 -0.56 -12.12
C ILE A 12 8.85 -1.77 -12.64
N THR A 13 8.90 -2.87 -11.91
CA THR A 13 8.24 -4.13 -12.28
C THR A 13 6.97 -4.42 -11.47
N GLN A 14 6.81 -3.78 -10.31
CA GLN A 14 5.65 -3.96 -9.43
C GLN A 14 5.24 -2.64 -8.79
N VAL A 15 3.94 -2.38 -8.77
CA VAL A 15 3.33 -1.19 -8.16
C VAL A 15 2.33 -1.64 -7.10
N VAL A 16 2.60 -1.27 -5.83
CA VAL A 16 1.66 -1.47 -4.72
C VAL A 16 1.09 -0.11 -4.33
N ARG A 17 -0.23 0.02 -4.39
CA ARG A 17 -0.89 1.31 -4.11
C ARG A 17 -2.31 1.14 -3.58
N GLY A 18 -2.94 2.24 -3.15
CA GLY A 18 -4.32 2.21 -2.67
C GLY A 18 -5.33 1.84 -3.76
N ALA A 19 -6.41 1.16 -3.36
CA ALA A 19 -7.50 0.76 -4.25
C ALA A 19 -8.27 1.96 -4.84
N ASP A 20 -8.13 3.14 -4.27
CA ASP A 20 -8.66 4.39 -4.82
C ASP A 20 -8.04 4.77 -6.19
N LEU A 21 -6.92 4.16 -6.56
CA LEU A 21 -6.29 4.33 -7.87
C LEU A 21 -6.59 3.19 -8.85
N LEU A 22 -7.50 2.27 -8.50
CA LEU A 22 -7.84 1.12 -9.36
C LEU A 22 -8.34 1.59 -10.74
N ASP A 23 -9.22 2.58 -10.78
CA ASP A 23 -9.78 3.12 -12.03
C ASP A 23 -8.74 3.84 -12.91
N SER A 24 -7.59 4.18 -12.35
CA SER A 24 -6.48 4.76 -13.11
C SER A 24 -5.63 3.71 -13.82
N THR A 25 -5.69 2.45 -13.38
CA THR A 25 -4.85 1.36 -13.90
C THR A 25 -5.07 1.12 -15.40
N PRO A 26 -6.31 0.99 -15.92
CA PRO A 26 -6.53 0.78 -17.35
C PRO A 26 -5.97 1.90 -18.21
N ARG A 27 -6.08 3.15 -17.73
CA ARG A 27 -5.54 4.32 -18.43
C ARG A 27 -4.01 4.32 -18.47
N GLN A 28 -3.37 3.86 -17.41
CA GLN A 28 -1.91 3.74 -17.34
C GLN A 28 -1.41 2.61 -18.21
N LEU A 29 -2.08 1.45 -18.22
CA LEU A 29 -1.76 0.33 -19.10
C LEU A 29 -1.86 0.76 -20.58
N TYR A 30 -2.93 1.47 -20.95
CA TYR A 30 -3.08 2.01 -22.30
C TYR A 30 -1.94 2.96 -22.70
N LEU A 31 -1.52 3.84 -21.78
CA LEU A 31 -0.38 4.74 -22.01
C LEU A 31 0.94 3.96 -22.15
N GLN A 32 1.13 2.90 -21.37
CA GLN A 32 2.31 2.02 -21.49
C GLN A 32 2.34 1.36 -22.87
N ASP A 33 1.20 0.87 -23.37
CA ASP A 33 1.11 0.29 -24.72
C ASP A 33 1.48 1.31 -25.80
N VAL A 34 0.88 2.52 -25.75
CA VAL A 34 1.16 3.59 -26.72
C VAL A 34 2.63 4.00 -26.72
N LEU A 35 3.24 4.04 -25.53
CA LEU A 35 4.64 4.42 -25.35
C LEU A 35 5.61 3.23 -25.52
N ARG A 36 5.11 2.03 -25.76
CA ARG A 36 5.88 0.78 -25.82
C ARG A 36 6.74 0.51 -24.58
N LEU A 37 6.16 0.81 -23.43
CA LEU A 37 6.76 0.53 -22.13
C LEU A 37 6.26 -0.81 -21.59
N PRO A 38 7.05 -1.52 -20.76
CA PRO A 38 6.60 -2.75 -20.12
C PRO A 38 5.47 -2.47 -19.11
N HIS A 39 4.57 -3.44 -18.94
CA HIS A 39 3.53 -3.39 -17.92
C HIS A 39 4.07 -3.90 -16.59
N PRO A 40 4.06 -3.11 -15.50
CA PRO A 40 4.32 -3.61 -14.16
C PRO A 40 3.14 -4.44 -13.65
N GLY A 41 3.40 -5.35 -12.72
CA GLY A 41 2.34 -5.96 -11.93
C GLY A 41 1.72 -4.94 -10.98
N PHE A 42 0.39 -4.94 -10.82
CA PHE A 42 -0.31 -4.03 -9.91
C PHE A 42 -0.93 -4.79 -8.73
N LEU A 43 -0.71 -4.31 -7.52
CA LEU A 43 -1.42 -4.74 -6.31
C LEU A 43 -2.13 -3.52 -5.70
N HIS A 44 -3.46 -3.62 -5.58
CA HIS A 44 -4.26 -2.59 -4.95
C HIS A 44 -4.64 -3.02 -3.53
N VAL A 45 -4.16 -2.28 -2.53
CA VAL A 45 -4.49 -2.50 -1.11
C VAL A 45 -5.69 -1.64 -0.72
N PRO A 46 -6.52 -2.07 0.26
CA PRO A 46 -7.63 -1.25 0.73
C PRO A 46 -7.14 0.09 1.27
N VAL A 47 -7.99 1.11 1.19
CA VAL A 47 -7.73 2.44 1.78
C VAL A 47 -8.45 2.57 3.10
N VAL A 48 -7.82 3.25 4.07
CA VAL A 48 -8.45 3.56 5.35
C VAL A 48 -9.47 4.68 5.14
N VAL A 49 -10.67 4.48 5.67
CA VAL A 49 -11.76 5.44 5.61
C VAL A 49 -12.16 5.90 7.02
N ASN A 50 -12.80 7.07 7.11
CA ASN A 50 -13.43 7.55 8.34
C ASN A 50 -14.80 6.88 8.56
N GLU A 51 -15.50 7.25 9.63
CA GLU A 51 -16.84 6.73 9.96
C GLU A 51 -17.89 7.05 8.89
N SER A 52 -17.68 8.09 8.09
CA SER A 52 -18.54 8.48 6.96
C SER A 52 -18.20 7.73 5.68
N GLY A 53 -17.22 6.83 5.68
CA GLY A 53 -16.77 6.10 4.49
C GLY A 53 -15.85 6.89 3.55
N GLU A 54 -15.43 8.08 3.96
CA GLU A 54 -14.52 8.91 3.17
C GLU A 54 -13.06 8.52 3.44
N LYS A 55 -12.25 8.51 2.39
CA LYS A 55 -10.82 8.24 2.50
C LYS A 55 -10.14 9.20 3.50
N LEU A 56 -9.38 8.64 4.44
CA LEU A 56 -8.51 9.44 5.29
C LEU A 56 -7.44 10.13 4.44
N SER A 57 -7.52 11.45 4.37
CA SER A 57 -6.61 12.29 3.59
C SER A 57 -6.37 13.62 4.31
N LYS A 58 -5.38 14.39 3.85
CA LYS A 58 -5.16 15.75 4.35
C LYS A 58 -6.40 16.64 4.21
N GLN A 59 -7.22 16.42 3.19
CA GLN A 59 -8.46 17.16 2.96
C GLN A 59 -9.55 16.83 3.98
N THR A 60 -9.53 15.62 4.55
CA THR A 60 -10.46 15.18 5.61
C THR A 60 -9.91 15.42 7.02
N GLY A 61 -8.84 16.21 7.17
CA GLY A 61 -8.28 16.59 8.47
C GLY A 61 -7.45 15.49 9.14
N ALA A 62 -7.05 14.45 8.41
CA ALA A 62 -6.16 13.43 8.95
C ALA A 62 -4.83 14.08 9.35
N LEU A 63 -4.41 13.85 10.60
CA LEU A 63 -3.13 14.32 11.11
C LEU A 63 -1.99 13.71 10.31
N ALA A 64 -0.98 14.54 10.02
CA ALA A 64 0.24 14.05 9.40
C ALA A 64 0.93 13.05 10.34
N PHE A 65 1.59 12.07 9.75
CA PHE A 65 2.44 11.15 10.50
C PHE A 65 3.58 11.94 11.12
N ASP A 66 3.68 11.95 12.45
CA ASP A 66 4.79 12.61 13.14
C ASP A 66 6.03 11.70 13.09
N THR A 67 6.98 12.08 12.27
CA THR A 67 8.27 11.37 12.14
C THR A 67 9.22 11.60 13.32
N GLY A 68 8.88 12.53 14.23
CA GLY A 68 9.60 12.77 15.49
C GLY A 68 9.13 11.89 16.65
N THR A 69 8.12 11.05 16.44
CA THR A 69 7.57 10.15 17.45
C THR A 69 8.55 9.02 17.75
N ASP A 70 8.65 8.63 19.02
CA ASP A 70 9.48 7.49 19.39
C ASP A 70 8.97 6.18 18.78
N ALA A 71 9.85 5.15 18.74
CA ALA A 71 9.55 3.88 18.10
C ALA A 71 8.35 3.13 18.73
N ALA A 72 8.14 3.28 20.03
CA ALA A 72 7.02 2.65 20.74
C ALA A 72 5.69 3.31 20.38
N ALA A 73 5.67 4.64 20.33
CA ALA A 73 4.50 5.38 19.88
C ALA A 73 4.17 5.10 18.40
N LEU A 74 5.17 5.00 17.53
CA LEU A 74 5.00 4.61 16.14
C LEU A 74 4.41 3.20 16.00
N LEU A 75 4.90 2.24 16.77
CA LEU A 75 4.39 0.88 16.79
C LEU A 75 2.91 0.86 17.18
N ALA A 76 2.55 1.53 18.28
CA ALA A 76 1.19 1.51 18.81
C ALA A 76 0.19 2.29 17.95
N SER A 77 0.58 3.47 17.43
CA SER A 77 -0.33 4.38 16.73
C SER A 77 -0.48 4.09 15.24
N ALA A 78 0.51 3.43 14.63
CA ALA A 78 0.53 3.22 13.18
C ALA A 78 0.71 1.77 12.77
N LEU A 79 1.80 1.13 13.18
CA LEU A 79 2.15 -0.17 12.61
C LEU A 79 1.16 -1.27 13.02
N LEU A 80 0.81 -1.37 14.29
CA LEU A 80 -0.17 -2.36 14.75
C LEU A 80 -1.59 -2.10 14.20
N PRO A 81 -2.11 -0.85 14.17
CA PRO A 81 -3.35 -0.56 13.48
C PRO A 81 -3.32 -0.90 11.99
N ALA A 82 -2.23 -0.60 11.27
CA ALA A 82 -2.08 -0.95 9.86
C ALA A 82 -2.08 -2.47 9.63
N ALA A 83 -1.38 -3.23 10.47
CA ALA A 83 -1.40 -4.69 10.40
C ALA A 83 -2.82 -5.25 10.60
N ARG A 84 -3.55 -4.77 11.62
CA ARG A 84 -4.95 -5.17 11.86
C ARG A 84 -5.84 -4.82 10.68
N PHE A 85 -5.69 -3.61 10.11
CA PHE A 85 -6.45 -3.17 8.94
C PHE A 85 -6.21 -4.08 7.74
N LEU A 86 -4.97 -4.53 7.54
CA LEU A 86 -4.61 -5.51 6.51
C LEU A 86 -4.98 -6.94 6.88
N GLY A 87 -5.61 -7.18 8.05
CA GLY A 87 -6.00 -8.51 8.52
C GLY A 87 -4.82 -9.41 8.89
N LEU A 88 -3.73 -8.80 9.37
CA LEU A 88 -2.56 -9.52 9.88
C LEU A 88 -2.64 -9.61 11.41
N ASP A 89 -2.49 -10.82 11.96
CA ASP A 89 -2.35 -11.03 13.41
C ASP A 89 -0.87 -10.89 13.79
N VAL A 90 -0.50 -9.67 14.18
CA VAL A 90 0.85 -9.30 14.61
C VAL A 90 0.79 -8.81 16.05
N ARG A 91 1.62 -9.39 16.91
CA ARG A 91 1.78 -8.99 18.32
C ARG A 91 3.25 -8.73 18.57
N ALA A 92 3.63 -7.48 18.60
CA ALA A 92 5.02 -7.06 18.72
C ALA A 92 5.18 -5.98 19.78
N ASP A 93 6.27 -6.05 20.52
CA ASP A 93 6.64 -5.08 21.56
C ASP A 93 7.61 -4.00 21.05
N ASN A 94 8.17 -4.21 19.86
CA ASN A 94 9.07 -3.26 19.20
C ASN A 94 8.96 -3.37 17.68
N VAL A 95 9.53 -2.37 16.98
CA VAL A 95 9.44 -2.25 15.51
C VAL A 95 10.16 -3.38 14.78
N GLU A 96 11.28 -3.87 15.31
CA GLU A 96 12.02 -4.98 14.68
C GLU A 96 11.20 -6.27 14.72
N ASP A 97 10.64 -6.60 15.89
CA ASP A 97 9.78 -7.76 16.05
C ASP A 97 8.50 -7.65 15.22
N PHE A 98 7.94 -6.44 15.11
CA PHE A 98 6.81 -6.17 14.21
C PHE A 98 7.13 -6.62 12.78
N TRP A 99 8.23 -6.17 12.20
CA TRP A 99 8.57 -6.49 10.82
C TRP A 99 8.91 -7.97 10.63
N ARG A 100 9.52 -8.60 11.63
CA ARG A 100 9.81 -10.03 11.62
C ARG A 100 8.53 -10.87 11.50
N GLN A 101 7.44 -10.42 12.11
CA GLN A 101 6.14 -11.09 12.04
C GLN A 101 5.30 -10.65 10.84
N ALA A 102 5.23 -9.33 10.56
CA ALA A 102 4.35 -8.76 9.55
C ALA A 102 4.72 -9.20 8.13
N VAL A 103 6.01 -9.26 7.79
CA VAL A 103 6.47 -9.61 6.43
C VAL A 103 6.05 -11.03 6.04
N PRO A 104 6.33 -12.08 6.82
CA PRO A 104 5.88 -13.42 6.46
C PRO A 104 4.36 -13.58 6.53
N ALA A 105 3.67 -12.92 7.46
CA ALA A 105 2.20 -12.92 7.53
C ALA A 105 1.58 -12.31 6.26
N TRP A 106 2.15 -11.21 5.77
CA TRP A 106 1.71 -10.59 4.52
C TRP A 106 1.96 -11.50 3.32
N ALA A 107 3.14 -12.12 3.22
CA ALA A 107 3.44 -13.08 2.16
C ALA A 107 2.45 -14.24 2.12
N GLN A 108 2.11 -14.81 3.29
CA GLN A 108 1.10 -15.87 3.38
C GLN A 108 -0.30 -15.39 2.97
N ARG A 109 -0.66 -14.15 3.30
CA ARG A 109 -1.92 -13.57 2.89
C ARG A 109 -1.99 -13.40 1.37
N LEU A 110 -0.92 -12.88 0.75
CA LEU A 110 -0.83 -12.72 -0.69
C LEU A 110 -0.95 -14.06 -1.42
N ALA A 111 -0.31 -15.11 -0.91
CA ALA A 111 -0.38 -16.46 -1.49
C ALA A 111 -1.79 -17.09 -1.45
N ARG A 112 -2.69 -16.56 -0.62
CA ARG A 112 -4.09 -17.01 -0.52
C ARG A 112 -5.04 -16.19 -1.38
N LEU A 113 -4.58 -15.10 -1.99
CA LEU A 113 -5.40 -14.36 -2.94
C LEU A 113 -5.56 -15.21 -4.22
N PRO A 114 -6.79 -15.27 -4.79
CA PRO A 114 -6.99 -15.99 -6.04
C PRO A 114 -6.07 -15.41 -7.11
N GLU A 115 -5.40 -16.29 -7.84
CA GLU A 115 -4.68 -15.88 -9.05
C GLU A 115 -5.68 -15.19 -9.98
N ARG A 116 -5.43 -13.95 -10.31
CA ARG A 116 -6.26 -13.25 -11.28
C ARG A 116 -5.93 -13.81 -12.67
N ALA A 117 -6.95 -14.41 -13.26
CA ALA A 117 -6.96 -14.71 -14.68
C ALA A 117 -6.80 -13.42 -15.52
#